data_20136ca76fb084377ae9b3362efe8e5a
#
_entry.id   20136ca76fb084377ae9b3362efe8e5a
#
_cell.length_a   1.000
_cell.length_b   1.000
_cell.length_c   1.000
_cell.angle_alpha   90.00
_cell.angle_beta   90.00
_cell.angle_gamma   90.00
#
_symmetry.space_group_name_H-M   'P 1'
#
loop_
_entity.id
_entity.type
_entity.pdbx_description
1 polymer ?
#
loop_
_entity_poly.entity_id
_entity_poly.type
_entity_poly.pdbx_seq_one_letter_code
_entity_poly.pdbx_strand_id
1 'polypeptide(L)'
;MEDSKLLRLLHKDSSVGMEQLINQYAGLVYAVVKGKLSESFCISTDIEDCVADVFCEFYAGLEKYDESRSSIKSYLCVLARYKAIDVARKRGRQQGIASLDDEDSLLQVADGVTLEADFVDDELRREVLNAVKELGEPDSSIIIRKYYFGESSKEIADALNLTVSNVDTRMHRALNKLRKLFGGKGV
;
A
#
# COMPACT_ATOMS: atom_id res chain seq x y z
N MET A 1 12.15 -0.56 -17.70
CA MET A 1 11.93 0.65 -18.56
C MET A 1 11.66 1.82 -17.62
N GLU A 2 12.09 3.04 -17.96
CA GLU A 2 11.82 4.22 -17.14
C GLU A 2 10.31 4.53 -17.11
N ASP A 3 9.80 4.97 -15.95
CA ASP A 3 8.38 5.24 -15.73
C ASP A 3 7.77 6.19 -16.76
N SER A 4 8.48 7.28 -17.10
CA SER A 4 8.02 8.25 -18.09
C SER A 4 7.87 7.69 -19.51
N LYS A 5 8.71 6.71 -19.90
CA LYS A 5 8.57 6.01 -21.18
C LYS A 5 7.37 5.06 -21.15
N LEU A 6 7.18 4.36 -20.04
CA LEU A 6 6.06 3.45 -19.85
C LEU A 6 4.72 4.20 -19.86
N LEU A 7 4.63 5.34 -19.20
CA LEU A 7 3.44 6.20 -19.20
C LEU A 7 3.09 6.70 -20.60
N ARG A 8 4.09 7.18 -21.37
CA ARG A 8 3.87 7.59 -22.76
C ARG A 8 3.34 6.44 -23.61
N LEU A 9 3.85 5.22 -23.39
CA LEU A 9 3.39 4.04 -24.10
C LEU A 9 1.95 3.69 -23.74
N LEU A 10 1.59 3.72 -22.44
CA LEU A 10 0.22 3.50 -21.96
C LEU A 10 -0.78 4.49 -22.57
N HIS A 11 -0.41 5.75 -22.71
CA HIS A 11 -1.27 6.76 -23.34
C HIS A 11 -1.33 6.64 -24.88
N LYS A 12 -0.26 6.16 -25.53
CA LYS A 12 -0.20 6.04 -26.99
C LYS A 12 -0.86 4.76 -27.49
N ASP A 13 -0.57 3.64 -26.83
CA ASP A 13 -1.08 2.30 -27.13
C ASP A 13 -1.27 1.54 -25.82
N SER A 14 -2.50 1.58 -25.34
CA SER A 14 -2.83 1.01 -24.05
C SER A 14 -2.58 -0.50 -23.97
N SER A 15 -2.74 -1.23 -25.06
CA SER A 15 -2.52 -2.68 -25.10
C SER A 15 -1.05 -3.02 -24.92
N VAL A 16 -0.19 -2.42 -25.72
CA VAL A 16 1.28 -2.60 -25.66
C VAL A 16 1.82 -2.04 -24.33
N GLY A 17 1.29 -0.90 -23.89
CA GLY A 17 1.68 -0.30 -22.61
C GLY A 17 1.35 -1.18 -21.41
N MET A 18 0.15 -1.79 -21.39
CA MET A 18 -0.27 -2.70 -20.32
C MET A 18 0.52 -4.00 -20.35
N GLU A 19 0.79 -4.57 -21.52
CA GLU A 19 1.66 -5.74 -21.63
C GLU A 19 3.03 -5.47 -21.03
N GLN A 20 3.62 -4.33 -21.35
CA GLN A 20 4.93 -3.95 -20.84
C GLN A 20 4.92 -3.68 -19.33
N LEU A 21 3.86 -3.04 -18.81
CA LEU A 21 3.65 -2.81 -17.39
C LEU A 21 3.57 -4.14 -16.63
N ILE A 22 2.74 -5.06 -17.11
CA ILE A 22 2.56 -6.38 -16.50
C ILE A 22 3.88 -7.15 -16.54
N ASN A 23 4.55 -7.22 -17.68
CA ASN A 23 5.83 -7.91 -17.83
C ASN A 23 6.89 -7.37 -16.86
N GLN A 24 6.89 -6.07 -16.59
CA GLN A 24 7.88 -5.43 -15.71
C GLN A 24 7.55 -5.61 -14.23
N TYR A 25 6.28 -5.61 -13.86
CA TYR A 25 5.88 -5.51 -12.45
C TYR A 25 5.05 -6.68 -11.92
N ALA A 26 4.65 -7.67 -12.75
CA ALA A 26 3.80 -8.78 -12.29
C ALA A 26 4.44 -9.58 -11.15
N GLY A 27 5.73 -9.86 -11.22
CA GLY A 27 6.44 -10.58 -10.16
C GLY A 27 6.45 -9.81 -8.83
N LEU A 28 6.65 -8.48 -8.88
CA LEU A 28 6.61 -7.62 -7.72
C LEU A 28 5.21 -7.57 -7.10
N VAL A 29 4.18 -7.31 -7.92
CA VAL A 29 2.78 -7.24 -7.47
C VAL A 29 2.36 -8.58 -6.87
N TYR A 30 2.68 -9.69 -7.53
CA TYR A 30 2.42 -11.04 -7.03
C TYR A 30 3.08 -11.28 -5.67
N ALA A 31 4.35 -10.90 -5.49
CA ALA A 31 5.07 -11.07 -4.23
C ALA A 31 4.40 -10.28 -3.08
N VAL A 32 4.00 -9.02 -3.34
CA VAL A 32 3.31 -8.19 -2.35
C VAL A 32 1.95 -8.78 -1.98
N VAL A 33 1.15 -9.18 -2.97
CA VAL A 33 -0.18 -9.77 -2.76
C VAL A 33 -0.04 -11.09 -2.00
N LYS A 34 0.85 -11.98 -2.45
CA LYS A 34 1.09 -13.28 -1.82
C LYS A 34 1.54 -13.13 -0.37
N GLY A 35 2.47 -12.19 -0.09
CA GLY A 35 2.94 -11.94 1.27
C GLY A 35 1.82 -11.51 2.22
N LYS A 36 0.80 -10.81 1.72
CA LYS A 36 -0.36 -10.41 2.53
C LYS A 36 -1.45 -11.47 2.62
N LEU A 37 -1.67 -12.25 1.57
CA LEU A 37 -2.73 -13.26 1.52
C LEU A 37 -2.29 -14.63 2.07
N SER A 38 -0.98 -14.92 2.14
CA SER A 38 -0.47 -16.20 2.68
C SER A 38 -0.80 -16.41 4.16
N GLU A 39 -1.06 -15.33 4.90
CA GLU A 39 -1.46 -15.36 6.31
C GLU A 39 -2.97 -15.51 6.50
N SER A 40 -3.73 -15.33 5.45
CA SER A 40 -5.18 -15.49 5.43
C SER A 40 -5.53 -16.79 4.70
N PHE A 41 -6.67 -17.39 5.03
CA PHE A 41 -7.19 -18.61 4.40
C PHE A 41 -7.56 -18.41 2.92
N CYS A 42 -6.70 -17.76 2.13
CA CYS A 42 -6.89 -17.46 0.73
C CYS A 42 -6.28 -18.55 -0.13
N ILE A 43 -6.95 -18.90 -1.22
CA ILE A 43 -6.50 -19.89 -2.21
C ILE A 43 -5.69 -19.19 -3.32
N SER A 44 -4.93 -19.95 -4.11
CA SER A 44 -4.08 -19.39 -5.18
C SER A 44 -4.84 -18.53 -6.20
N THR A 45 -6.10 -18.89 -6.50
CA THR A 45 -6.96 -18.11 -7.40
C THR A 45 -7.26 -16.71 -6.83
N ASP A 46 -7.41 -16.57 -5.52
CA ASP A 46 -7.61 -15.25 -4.90
C ASP A 46 -6.40 -14.34 -5.10
N ILE A 47 -5.19 -14.93 -5.10
CA ILE A 47 -3.93 -14.18 -5.35
C ILE A 47 -3.88 -13.72 -6.80
N GLU A 48 -4.18 -14.61 -7.75
CA GLU A 48 -4.15 -14.29 -9.19
C GLU A 48 -5.20 -13.23 -9.55
N ASP A 49 -6.41 -13.37 -9.05
CA ASP A 49 -7.50 -12.40 -9.24
C ASP A 49 -7.12 -11.04 -8.63
N CYS A 50 -6.54 -11.05 -7.42
CA CYS A 50 -6.09 -9.83 -6.78
C CYS A 50 -4.97 -9.12 -7.57
N VAL A 51 -4.02 -9.87 -8.13
CA VAL A 51 -2.96 -9.34 -8.99
C VAL A 51 -3.56 -8.70 -10.26
N ALA A 52 -4.51 -9.37 -10.90
CA ALA A 52 -5.21 -8.83 -12.06
C ALA A 52 -5.97 -7.54 -11.73
N ASP A 53 -6.68 -7.52 -10.60
CA ASP A 53 -7.40 -6.35 -10.10
C ASP A 53 -6.48 -5.14 -9.86
N VAL A 54 -5.26 -5.35 -9.36
CA VAL A 54 -4.26 -4.28 -9.17
C VAL A 54 -3.93 -3.60 -10.48
N PHE A 55 -3.67 -4.36 -11.54
CA PHE A 55 -3.34 -3.79 -12.85
C PHE A 55 -4.56 -3.12 -13.50
N CYS A 56 -5.75 -3.70 -13.36
CA CYS A 56 -6.99 -3.09 -13.85
C CYS A 56 -7.25 -1.74 -13.16
N GLU A 57 -7.07 -1.66 -11.84
CA GLU A 57 -7.28 -0.41 -11.09
C GLU A 57 -6.23 0.63 -11.40
N PHE A 58 -4.96 0.23 -11.54
CA PHE A 58 -3.91 1.14 -12.01
C PHE A 58 -4.29 1.77 -13.35
N TYR A 59 -4.73 0.94 -14.31
CA TYR A 59 -5.13 1.42 -15.63
C TYR A 59 -6.34 2.35 -15.57
N ALA A 60 -7.36 2.00 -14.80
CA ALA A 60 -8.54 2.84 -14.60
C ALA A 60 -8.21 4.19 -13.95
N GLY A 61 -7.18 4.22 -13.11
CA GLY A 61 -6.69 5.42 -12.43
C GLY A 61 -5.59 6.19 -13.18
N LEU A 62 -5.18 5.74 -14.38
CA LEU A 62 -4.01 6.24 -15.10
C LEU A 62 -4.08 7.76 -15.34
N GLU A 63 -5.25 8.28 -15.68
CA GLU A 63 -5.46 9.73 -15.90
C GLU A 63 -5.23 10.60 -14.65
N LYS A 64 -5.37 10.00 -13.46
CA LYS A 64 -5.18 10.67 -12.16
C LYS A 64 -3.80 10.40 -11.57
N TYR A 65 -3.03 9.52 -12.21
CA TYR A 65 -1.69 9.20 -11.74
C TYR A 65 -0.74 10.36 -12.02
N ASP A 66 0.01 10.74 -10.99
CA ASP A 66 0.97 11.86 -11.03
C ASP A 66 2.36 11.32 -10.72
N GLU A 67 3.22 11.25 -11.76
CA GLU A 67 4.59 10.76 -11.66
C GLU A 67 5.48 11.60 -10.72
N SER A 68 5.10 12.86 -10.46
CA SER A 68 5.82 13.70 -9.50
C SER A 68 5.60 13.31 -8.04
N ARG A 69 4.57 12.51 -7.75
CA ARG A 69 4.18 12.10 -6.40
C ARG A 69 4.76 10.75 -5.99
N SER A 70 4.88 9.82 -6.93
CA SER A 70 5.42 8.49 -6.68
C SER A 70 5.79 7.79 -7.98
N SER A 71 6.76 6.86 -7.91
CA SER A 71 7.06 5.96 -9.03
C SER A 71 5.90 4.98 -9.27
N ILE A 72 5.80 4.45 -10.51
CA ILE A 72 4.84 3.38 -10.84
C ILE A 72 5.04 2.18 -9.90
N LYS A 73 6.30 1.80 -9.63
CA LYS A 73 6.64 0.74 -8.69
C LYS A 73 6.01 0.96 -7.31
N SER A 74 6.23 2.12 -6.72
CA SER A 74 5.69 2.47 -5.39
C SER A 74 4.17 2.50 -5.38
N TYR A 75 3.56 3.07 -6.41
CA TYR A 75 2.10 3.14 -6.52
C TYR A 75 1.48 1.75 -6.63
N LEU A 76 2.03 0.87 -7.48
CA LEU A 76 1.57 -0.52 -7.60
C LEU A 76 1.71 -1.30 -6.30
N CYS A 77 2.82 -1.12 -5.54
CA CYS A 77 2.99 -1.78 -4.24
C CYS A 77 1.92 -1.35 -3.22
N VAL A 78 1.60 -0.05 -3.17
CA VAL A 78 0.55 0.48 -2.30
C VAL A 78 -0.82 -0.09 -2.71
N LEU A 79 -1.14 -0.07 -4.00
CA LEU A 79 -2.39 -0.58 -4.53
C LEU A 79 -2.54 -2.09 -4.29
N ALA A 80 -1.48 -2.86 -4.52
CA ALA A 80 -1.43 -4.31 -4.26
C ALA A 80 -1.70 -4.63 -2.78
N ARG A 81 -1.12 -3.85 -1.87
CA ARG A 81 -1.33 -4.02 -0.43
C ARG A 81 -2.79 -3.76 -0.04
N TYR A 82 -3.39 -2.66 -0.51
CA TYR A 82 -4.79 -2.36 -0.22
C TYR A 82 -5.74 -3.44 -0.76
N LYS A 83 -5.54 -3.87 -2.01
CA LYS A 83 -6.34 -4.94 -2.61
C LYS A 83 -6.24 -6.25 -1.85
N ALA A 84 -5.03 -6.65 -1.46
CA ALA A 84 -4.82 -7.87 -0.69
C ALA A 84 -5.52 -7.81 0.68
N ILE A 85 -5.45 -6.67 1.38
CA ILE A 85 -6.17 -6.47 2.65
C ILE A 85 -7.68 -6.59 2.45
N ASP A 86 -8.23 -5.99 1.40
CA ASP A 86 -9.67 -6.08 1.11
C ASP A 86 -10.11 -7.52 0.81
N VAL A 87 -9.30 -8.30 0.07
CA VAL A 87 -9.55 -9.72 -0.19
C VAL A 87 -9.52 -10.52 1.12
N ALA A 88 -8.49 -10.31 1.96
CA ALA A 88 -8.36 -10.98 3.26
C ALA A 88 -9.57 -10.70 4.16
N ARG A 89 -10.02 -9.44 4.25
CA ARG A 89 -11.20 -9.04 5.03
C ARG A 89 -12.49 -9.66 4.51
N LYS A 90 -12.67 -9.74 3.20
CA LYS A 90 -13.84 -10.41 2.58
C LYS A 90 -13.86 -11.89 2.93
N ARG A 91 -12.73 -12.58 2.84
CA ARG A 91 -12.60 -13.99 3.17
C ARG A 91 -12.82 -14.25 4.66
N GLY A 92 -12.21 -13.48 5.55
CA GLY A 92 -12.43 -13.58 6.99
C GLY A 92 -13.90 -13.47 7.38
N ARG A 93 -14.64 -12.51 6.80
CA ARG A 93 -16.08 -12.37 7.01
C ARG A 93 -16.89 -13.56 6.51
N GLN A 94 -16.55 -14.13 5.36
CA GLN A 94 -17.23 -15.31 4.80
C GLN A 94 -17.04 -16.57 5.65
N GLN A 95 -15.91 -16.68 6.34
CA GLN A 95 -15.59 -17.83 7.20
C GLN A 95 -16.05 -17.68 8.65
N GLY A 96 -16.76 -16.59 8.98
CA GLY A 96 -17.26 -16.34 10.32
C GLY A 96 -16.17 -16.06 11.37
N ILE A 97 -14.94 -15.81 10.93
CA ILE A 97 -13.84 -15.42 11.79
C ILE A 97 -13.99 -13.93 12.06
N ALA A 98 -14.82 -13.60 13.03
CA ALA A 98 -14.92 -12.26 13.58
C ALA A 98 -13.69 -12.01 14.45
N SER A 99 -12.87 -11.06 14.02
CA SER A 99 -11.67 -10.52 14.65
C SER A 99 -10.35 -11.02 14.05
N LEU A 100 -9.92 -10.38 12.97
CA LEU A 100 -8.50 -10.19 12.68
C LEU A 100 -7.97 -9.00 13.52
N ASP A 101 -8.26 -9.04 14.82
CA ASP A 101 -7.78 -8.07 15.81
C ASP A 101 -6.54 -8.59 16.58
N ASP A 102 -5.76 -9.47 15.97
CA ASP A 102 -4.43 -9.82 16.51
C ASP A 102 -3.42 -8.76 16.10
N GLU A 103 -3.35 -7.70 16.91
CA GLU A 103 -2.40 -6.58 16.77
C GLU A 103 -0.93 -7.03 16.81
N ASP A 104 -0.61 -8.19 17.37
CA ASP A 104 0.77 -8.69 17.55
C ASP A 104 1.32 -9.49 16.36
N SER A 105 0.47 -10.08 15.52
CA SER A 105 0.93 -10.88 14.37
C SER A 105 1.45 -10.03 13.21
N LEU A 106 1.06 -8.75 13.14
CA LEU A 106 1.35 -7.88 11.99
C LEU A 106 2.70 -7.16 12.08
N LEU A 107 3.33 -7.13 13.25
CA LEU A 107 4.67 -6.57 13.43
C LEU A 107 5.79 -7.53 13.00
N GLN A 108 5.52 -8.83 12.93
CA GLN A 108 6.51 -9.85 12.54
C GLN A 108 6.65 -10.04 11.03
N VAL A 109 5.72 -9.52 10.21
CA VAL A 109 5.74 -9.70 8.74
C VAL A 109 6.64 -8.71 8.02
N ALA A 110 7.28 -7.80 8.74
CA ALA A 110 8.27 -6.89 8.14
C ALA A 110 9.57 -7.61 7.71
N ASP A 111 9.85 -8.81 8.24
CA ASP A 111 11.10 -9.54 7.98
C ASP A 111 11.03 -10.59 6.86
N GLY A 112 9.87 -10.86 6.26
CA GLY A 112 9.67 -12.00 5.34
C GLY A 112 9.65 -11.68 3.84
N VAL A 113 9.72 -10.43 3.40
CA VAL A 113 9.76 -10.09 1.96
C VAL A 113 11.17 -9.70 1.54
N THR A 114 12.08 -10.67 1.61
CA THR A 114 13.34 -10.66 0.88
C THR A 114 13.07 -11.15 -0.54
N LEU A 115 12.66 -10.27 -1.44
CA LEU A 115 12.77 -10.45 -2.88
C LEU A 115 13.13 -9.08 -3.47
N GLU A 116 14.45 -8.88 -3.73
CA GLU A 116 15.03 -7.85 -4.61
C GLU A 116 14.41 -6.42 -4.61
N ALA A 117 13.65 -6.07 -3.58
CA ALA A 117 13.29 -4.70 -3.25
C ALA A 117 14.32 -4.06 -2.29
N ASP A 118 15.51 -4.67 -2.20
CA ASP A 118 16.62 -4.30 -1.31
C ASP A 118 17.36 -3.02 -1.72
N PHE A 119 16.70 -2.11 -2.41
CA PHE A 119 17.27 -0.79 -2.65
C PHE A 119 16.33 0.37 -2.32
N VAL A 120 15.36 0.16 -1.45
CA VAL A 120 14.96 1.28 -0.59
C VAL A 120 15.88 1.16 0.63
N ASP A 121 16.85 2.05 0.65
CA ASP A 121 17.84 2.22 1.68
C ASP A 121 17.23 1.90 3.06
N ASP A 122 17.72 0.87 3.74
CA ASP A 122 17.30 0.51 5.10
C ASP A 122 17.35 1.72 6.04
N GLU A 123 18.22 2.67 5.74
CA GLU A 123 18.36 3.94 6.42
C GLU A 123 17.12 4.84 6.18
N LEU A 124 16.65 4.97 4.94
CA LEU A 124 15.44 5.73 4.62
C LEU A 124 14.19 5.11 5.27
N ARG A 125 14.09 3.78 5.27
CA ARG A 125 13.01 3.07 5.95
C ARG A 125 13.00 3.35 7.46
N ARG A 126 14.19 3.31 8.10
CA ARG A 126 14.33 3.65 9.52
C ARG A 126 14.03 5.13 9.79
N GLU A 127 14.50 6.03 8.93
CA GLU A 127 14.16 7.46 9.04
C GLU A 127 12.66 7.70 8.97
N VAL A 128 11.95 7.07 8.00
CA VAL A 128 10.50 7.20 7.88
C VAL A 128 9.78 6.64 9.10
N LEU A 129 10.16 5.45 9.58
CA LEU A 129 9.55 4.85 10.77
C LEU A 129 9.78 5.70 12.02
N ASN A 130 10.96 6.28 12.18
CA ASN A 130 11.26 7.18 13.29
C ASN A 130 10.44 8.46 13.19
N ALA A 131 10.37 9.07 12.01
CA ALA A 131 9.55 10.27 11.79
C ALA A 131 8.06 10.03 12.07
N VAL A 132 7.52 8.82 11.72
CA VAL A 132 6.15 8.45 12.07
C VAL A 132 5.99 8.32 13.59
N LYS A 133 6.94 7.70 14.29
CA LYS A 133 6.92 7.60 15.76
C LYS A 133 6.99 8.99 16.43
N GLU A 134 7.77 9.92 15.89
CA GLU A 134 7.89 11.29 16.38
C GLU A 134 6.62 12.14 16.21
N LEU A 135 5.65 11.70 15.40
CA LEU A 135 4.34 12.36 15.34
C LEU A 135 3.61 12.31 16.68
N GLY A 136 3.88 11.29 17.50
CA GLY A 136 3.19 11.03 18.76
C GLY A 136 1.77 10.50 18.57
N GLU A 137 1.20 9.97 19.66
CA GLU A 137 -0.17 9.47 19.64
C GLU A 137 -1.19 10.64 19.67
N PRO A 138 -2.36 10.49 19.02
CA PRO A 138 -2.79 9.35 18.20
C PRO A 138 -2.37 9.45 16.72
N ASP A 139 -1.59 10.46 16.33
CA ASP A 139 -1.26 10.76 14.92
C ASP A 139 -0.40 9.64 14.30
N SER A 140 0.54 9.05 15.07
CA SER A 140 1.34 7.91 14.62
C SER A 140 0.47 6.67 14.37
N SER A 141 -0.42 6.35 15.31
CA SER A 141 -1.37 5.24 15.14
C SER A 141 -2.29 5.44 13.96
N ILE A 142 -2.79 6.66 13.70
CA ILE A 142 -3.63 6.97 12.54
C ILE A 142 -2.86 6.69 11.24
N ILE A 143 -1.60 7.15 11.14
CA ILE A 143 -0.77 6.93 9.95
C ILE A 143 -0.49 5.44 9.73
N ILE A 144 -0.10 4.72 10.78
CA ILE A 144 0.17 3.28 10.70
C ILE A 144 -1.11 2.52 10.29
N ARG A 145 -2.23 2.74 10.96
CA ARG A 145 -3.50 2.09 10.66
C ARG A 145 -3.95 2.38 9.23
N LYS A 146 -3.83 3.62 8.76
CA LYS A 146 -4.22 4.00 7.40
C LYS A 146 -3.32 3.39 6.34
N TYR A 147 -1.99 3.53 6.47
CA TYR A 147 -1.06 3.22 5.39
C TYR A 147 -0.41 1.84 5.49
N TYR A 148 -0.36 1.27 6.69
CA TYR A 148 0.19 -0.06 6.89
C TYR A 148 -0.90 -1.13 6.96
N PHE A 149 -1.96 -0.87 7.75
CA PHE A 149 -3.08 -1.82 7.89
C PHE A 149 -4.22 -1.58 6.88
N GLY A 150 -4.21 -0.48 6.14
CA GLY A 150 -5.21 -0.16 5.11
C GLY A 150 -6.61 0.13 5.69
N GLU A 151 -6.71 0.50 6.96
CA GLU A 151 -7.98 0.78 7.60
C GLU A 151 -8.67 2.02 7.02
N SER A 152 -10.01 2.00 6.98
CA SER A 152 -10.82 3.16 6.63
C SER A 152 -10.79 4.19 7.77
N SER A 153 -11.04 5.45 7.48
CA SER A 153 -11.15 6.50 8.52
C SER A 153 -12.21 6.16 9.58
N LYS A 154 -13.25 5.38 9.23
CA LYS A 154 -14.28 4.93 10.16
C LYS A 154 -13.73 3.86 11.11
N GLU A 155 -13.04 2.85 10.61
CA GLU A 155 -12.42 1.80 11.42
C GLU A 155 -11.38 2.40 12.37
N ILE A 156 -10.55 3.34 11.88
CA ILE A 156 -9.58 4.06 12.71
C ILE A 156 -10.28 4.88 13.81
N ALA A 157 -11.37 5.56 13.47
CA ALA A 157 -12.14 6.37 14.42
C ALA A 157 -12.74 5.49 15.52
N ASP A 158 -13.30 4.34 15.17
CA ASP A 158 -13.86 3.38 16.11
C ASP A 158 -12.75 2.80 17.02
N ALA A 159 -11.62 2.38 16.44
CA ALA A 159 -10.50 1.80 17.19
C ALA A 159 -9.82 2.78 18.15
N LEU A 160 -9.71 4.05 17.79
CA LEU A 160 -9.04 5.08 18.60
C LEU A 160 -10.01 5.93 19.44
N ASN A 161 -11.31 5.60 19.42
CA ASN A 161 -12.38 6.37 20.09
C ASN A 161 -12.37 7.86 19.68
N LEU A 162 -12.24 8.10 18.37
CA LEU A 162 -12.23 9.42 17.73
C LEU A 162 -13.43 9.56 16.79
N THR A 163 -13.69 10.79 16.32
CA THR A 163 -14.62 11.01 15.22
C THR A 163 -13.90 10.86 13.88
N VAL A 164 -14.60 10.44 12.81
CA VAL A 164 -14.03 10.33 11.46
C VAL A 164 -13.41 11.67 11.02
N SER A 165 -14.09 12.79 11.25
CA SER A 165 -13.57 14.12 10.92
C SER A 165 -12.28 14.46 11.68
N ASN A 166 -12.14 14.00 12.94
CA ASN A 166 -10.92 14.17 13.71
C ASN A 166 -9.76 13.35 13.10
N VAL A 167 -10.03 12.07 12.75
CA VAL A 167 -9.07 11.19 12.07
C VAL A 167 -8.57 11.84 10.78
N ASP A 168 -9.47 12.31 9.91
CA ASP A 168 -9.11 12.91 8.62
C ASP A 168 -8.28 14.20 8.80
N THR A 169 -8.68 15.04 9.75
CA THR A 169 -7.94 16.28 10.06
C THR A 169 -6.54 15.99 10.59
N ARG A 170 -6.41 15.05 11.51
CA ARG A 170 -5.13 14.63 12.08
C ARG A 170 -4.23 13.97 11.03
N MET A 171 -4.78 13.08 10.22
CA MET A 171 -4.07 12.45 9.11
C MET A 171 -3.50 13.49 8.15
N HIS A 172 -4.31 14.47 7.75
CA HIS A 172 -3.84 15.56 6.88
C HIS A 172 -2.66 16.35 7.50
N ARG A 173 -2.76 16.69 8.79
CA ARG A 173 -1.69 17.39 9.51
C ARG A 173 -0.43 16.56 9.64
N ALA A 174 -0.56 15.26 9.97
CA ALA A 174 0.54 14.33 10.08
C ALA A 174 1.28 14.17 8.74
N LEU A 175 0.55 13.98 7.63
CA LEU A 175 1.13 13.92 6.30
C LEU A 175 1.87 15.20 5.91
N ASN A 176 1.34 16.37 6.26
CA ASN A 176 2.01 17.63 5.98
C ASN A 176 3.30 17.79 6.80
N LYS A 177 3.35 17.27 8.05
CA LYS A 177 4.60 17.24 8.83
C LYS A 177 5.64 16.32 8.17
N LEU A 178 5.23 15.10 7.77
CA LEU A 178 6.11 14.15 7.11
C LEU A 178 6.62 14.69 5.76
N ARG A 179 5.77 15.32 4.95
CA ARG A 179 6.19 15.96 3.70
C ARG A 179 7.24 17.05 3.91
N LYS A 180 7.13 17.85 4.98
CA LYS A 180 8.14 18.87 5.29
C LYS A 180 9.49 18.26 5.66
N LEU A 181 9.50 17.11 6.33
CA LEU A 181 10.73 16.40 6.72
C LEU A 181 11.42 15.76 5.51
N PHE A 182 10.64 15.20 4.57
CA PHE A 182 11.17 14.44 3.44
C PHE A 182 11.10 15.18 2.10
N GLY A 183 10.30 16.24 1.98
CA GLY A 183 10.09 16.98 0.74
C GLY A 183 11.27 17.87 0.28
N GLY A 184 12.35 17.94 1.06
CA GLY A 184 13.61 18.59 0.68
C GLY A 184 14.70 17.60 0.23
N LYS A 185 14.49 16.30 0.39
CA LYS A 185 15.37 15.26 -0.14
C LYS A 185 14.72 14.78 -1.44
N GLY A 186 15.16 15.33 -2.58
CA GLY A 186 14.71 14.91 -3.90
C GLY A 186 14.87 13.39 -4.04
N VAL A 187 13.77 12.71 -4.28
CA VAL A 187 13.70 11.35 -4.78
C VAL A 187 13.20 11.43 -6.21
#